data_9066e7a871ff22302f365e3d3be8526a
#
_entry.id   9066e7a871ff22302f365e3d3be8526a
#
_cell.length_a   1.000
_cell.length_b   1.000
_cell.length_c   1.000
_cell.angle_alpha   90.00
_cell.angle_beta   90.00
_cell.angle_gamma   90.00
#
_symmetry.space_group_name_H-M   'P 1'
#
loop_
_entity.id
_entity.type
_entity.pdbx_description
1 polymer ?
#
loop_
_entity_poly.entity_id
_entity_poly.type
_entity_poly.pdbx_seq_one_letter_code
_entity_poly.pdbx_strand_id
1 'polypeptide(L)'
;LCPSSYQVGQDTLSYVAAMAKVTEQINFLAAVRCGELHPPMLARTISTLDHMLKGRLTINIISSDLPGVKLSSSERYARSREVIEILKQSWTQDRIEFNGKYYQLSLSTDPVKPYQQNGGPLLYFGGYSPDGVDLCAEHCDVYLMWPETEQKLQGLMDDMTNRASDFERLVQFGLRVHVIVRETEKE
;
A
#
# COMPACT_ATOMS: atom_id res chain seq x y z
N LEU A 1 -11.76 1.74 1.89
CA LEU A 1 -10.81 0.65 1.68
C LEU A 1 -11.39 -0.36 0.70
N CYS A 2 -10.70 -0.59 -0.41
CA CYS A 2 -11.06 -1.61 -1.39
C CYS A 2 -10.22 -2.87 -1.13
N PRO A 3 -10.81 -3.99 -0.73
CA PRO A 3 -10.08 -5.21 -0.36
C PRO A 3 -9.53 -5.92 -1.59
N SER A 4 -8.42 -6.62 -1.44
CA SER A 4 -7.80 -7.48 -2.46
C SER A 4 -7.85 -8.95 -2.05
N SER A 5 -9.02 -9.48 -1.75
CA SER A 5 -9.14 -10.90 -1.42
C SER A 5 -9.59 -11.70 -2.65
N TYR A 6 -8.80 -12.69 -3.05
CA TYR A 6 -9.12 -13.54 -4.19
C TYR A 6 -10.46 -14.28 -4.05
N GLN A 7 -10.85 -14.63 -2.83
CA GLN A 7 -12.07 -15.39 -2.57
C GLN A 7 -13.28 -14.53 -2.23
N VAL A 8 -13.08 -13.25 -1.91
CA VAL A 8 -14.13 -12.35 -1.46
C VAL A 8 -13.92 -10.97 -2.05
N GLY A 9 -14.73 -10.61 -3.02
CA GLY A 9 -14.74 -9.29 -3.61
C GLY A 9 -14.29 -9.24 -5.07
N GLN A 10 -14.40 -8.07 -5.63
CA GLN A 10 -14.00 -7.77 -7.00
C GLN A 10 -12.52 -7.34 -7.02
N ASP A 11 -11.92 -7.36 -8.22
CA ASP A 11 -10.57 -6.81 -8.39
C ASP A 11 -10.52 -5.34 -7.99
N THR A 12 -9.61 -5.04 -7.06
CA THR A 12 -9.52 -3.72 -6.44
C THR A 12 -9.20 -2.62 -7.44
N LEU A 13 -8.23 -2.84 -8.32
CA LEU A 13 -7.75 -1.79 -9.22
C LEU A 13 -8.77 -1.51 -10.32
N SER A 14 -9.42 -2.55 -10.84
CA SER A 14 -10.54 -2.41 -11.78
C SER A 14 -11.74 -1.68 -11.17
N TYR A 15 -12.08 -2.00 -9.92
CA TYR A 15 -13.14 -1.31 -9.20
C TYR A 15 -12.83 0.17 -8.99
N VAL A 16 -11.62 0.50 -8.56
CA VAL A 16 -11.15 1.89 -8.37
C VAL A 16 -11.20 2.68 -9.68
N ALA A 17 -10.81 2.04 -10.81
CA ALA A 17 -10.92 2.65 -12.14
C ALA A 17 -12.36 3.04 -12.49
N ALA A 18 -13.33 2.15 -12.22
CA ALA A 18 -14.74 2.42 -12.45
C ALA A 18 -15.24 3.57 -11.56
N MET A 19 -14.86 3.58 -10.29
CA MET A 19 -15.26 4.61 -9.33
C MET A 19 -14.68 5.99 -9.64
N ALA A 20 -13.55 6.08 -10.33
CA ALA A 20 -12.95 7.34 -10.74
C ALA A 20 -13.86 8.20 -11.62
N LYS A 21 -14.80 7.57 -12.35
CA LYS A 21 -15.74 8.26 -13.26
C LYS A 21 -17.01 8.76 -12.58
N VAL A 22 -17.36 8.18 -11.43
CA VAL A 22 -18.64 8.47 -10.74
C VAL A 22 -18.43 9.18 -9.40
N THR A 23 -17.18 9.52 -9.06
CA THR A 23 -16.82 10.20 -7.81
C THR A 23 -15.87 11.37 -8.07
N GLU A 24 -16.01 12.45 -7.29
CA GLU A 24 -15.17 13.65 -7.45
C GLU A 24 -14.34 13.99 -6.20
N GLN A 25 -14.83 13.67 -5.00
CA GLN A 25 -14.22 14.11 -3.73
C GLN A 25 -13.65 12.99 -2.88
N ILE A 26 -14.24 11.79 -2.94
CA ILE A 26 -13.82 10.68 -2.11
C ILE A 26 -12.42 10.18 -2.50
N ASN A 27 -11.57 9.96 -1.49
CA ASN A 27 -10.27 9.32 -1.66
C ASN A 27 -10.40 7.80 -1.60
N PHE A 28 -9.54 7.11 -2.34
CA PHE A 28 -9.52 5.66 -2.41
C PHE A 28 -8.25 5.11 -1.77
N LEU A 29 -8.42 4.25 -0.77
CA LEU A 29 -7.35 3.42 -0.22
C LEU A 29 -7.46 2.04 -0.86
N ALA A 30 -6.70 1.83 -1.94
CA ALA A 30 -6.70 0.58 -2.70
C ALA A 30 -5.73 -0.43 -2.09
N ALA A 31 -6.25 -1.61 -1.73
CA ALA A 31 -5.41 -2.69 -1.24
C ALA A 31 -4.72 -3.40 -2.41
N VAL A 32 -3.39 -3.46 -2.37
CA VAL A 32 -2.54 -4.06 -3.40
C VAL A 32 -1.72 -5.18 -2.78
N ARG A 33 -1.87 -6.38 -3.30
CA ARG A 33 -1.12 -7.55 -2.86
C ARG A 33 0.22 -7.62 -3.60
N CYS A 34 1.32 -7.54 -2.85
CA CYS A 34 2.66 -7.62 -3.41
C CYS A 34 2.92 -8.98 -4.08
N GLY A 35 3.35 -8.95 -5.34
CA GLY A 35 3.62 -10.12 -6.17
C GLY A 35 2.45 -10.61 -7.01
N GLU A 36 1.25 -10.05 -6.89
CA GLU A 36 0.10 -10.37 -7.74
C GLU A 36 0.30 -9.87 -9.18
N LEU A 37 0.84 -8.68 -9.34
CA LEU A 37 1.28 -8.13 -10.61
C LEU A 37 2.80 -7.95 -10.62
N HIS A 38 3.40 -8.07 -11.81
CA HIS A 38 4.81 -7.73 -12.00
C HIS A 38 5.05 -6.26 -11.62
N PRO A 39 6.03 -5.93 -10.77
CA PRO A 39 6.12 -4.61 -10.15
C PRO A 39 6.14 -3.41 -11.12
N PRO A 40 6.88 -3.40 -12.24
CA PRO A 40 6.79 -2.30 -13.21
C PRO A 40 5.39 -2.12 -13.82
N MET A 41 4.66 -3.22 -14.03
CA MET A 41 3.29 -3.15 -14.54
C MET A 41 2.33 -2.64 -13.47
N LEU A 42 2.54 -3.03 -12.22
CA LEU A 42 1.80 -2.48 -11.07
C LEU A 42 2.03 -0.97 -10.94
N ALA A 43 3.28 -0.52 -11.03
CA ALA A 43 3.64 0.90 -10.97
C ALA A 43 2.91 1.71 -12.05
N ARG A 44 2.90 1.20 -13.29
CA ARG A 44 2.16 1.80 -14.42
C ARG A 44 0.67 1.86 -14.17
N THR A 45 0.07 0.78 -13.67
CA THR A 45 -1.36 0.73 -13.36
C THR A 45 -1.72 1.76 -12.29
N ILE A 46 -0.94 1.83 -11.22
CA ILE A 46 -1.14 2.80 -10.13
C ILE A 46 -1.01 4.24 -10.66
N SER A 47 0.01 4.55 -11.48
CA SER A 47 0.16 5.86 -12.09
C SER A 47 -1.07 6.25 -12.93
N THR A 48 -1.58 5.32 -13.73
CA THR A 48 -2.80 5.53 -14.55
C THR A 48 -4.01 5.85 -13.67
N LEU A 49 -4.23 5.05 -12.62
CA LEU A 49 -5.33 5.26 -11.69
C LEU A 49 -5.22 6.59 -10.94
N ASP A 50 -4.00 6.96 -10.56
CA ASP A 50 -3.75 8.23 -9.87
C ASP A 50 -4.09 9.44 -10.75
N HIS A 51 -3.79 9.38 -12.05
CA HIS A 51 -4.25 10.38 -13.02
C HIS A 51 -5.78 10.38 -13.17
N MET A 52 -6.41 9.22 -13.28
CA MET A 52 -7.88 9.12 -13.39
C MET A 52 -8.57 9.70 -12.16
N LEU A 53 -7.97 9.53 -10.98
CA LEU A 53 -8.46 10.03 -9.69
C LEU A 53 -7.98 11.44 -9.34
N LYS A 54 -7.09 12.03 -10.14
CA LYS A 54 -6.52 13.35 -9.89
C LYS A 54 -5.89 13.47 -8.49
N GLY A 55 -5.08 12.47 -8.11
CA GLY A 55 -4.37 12.44 -6.83
C GLY A 55 -5.18 11.95 -5.62
N ARG A 56 -6.39 11.39 -5.82
CA ARG A 56 -7.22 10.83 -4.74
C ARG A 56 -6.94 9.35 -4.44
N LEU A 57 -5.82 8.83 -4.93
CA LEU A 57 -5.40 7.45 -4.71
C LEU A 57 -4.39 7.34 -3.59
N THR A 58 -4.58 6.37 -2.70
CA THR A 58 -3.59 5.89 -1.75
C THR A 58 -3.55 4.37 -1.80
N ILE A 59 -2.43 3.77 -1.46
CA ILE A 59 -2.20 2.32 -1.63
C ILE A 59 -2.01 1.67 -0.26
N ASN A 60 -2.80 0.64 0.03
CA ASN A 60 -2.58 -0.22 1.18
C ASN A 60 -1.81 -1.47 0.76
N ILE A 61 -0.58 -1.59 1.23
CA ILE A 61 0.32 -2.71 0.93
C ILE A 61 -0.14 -3.95 1.69
N ILE A 62 -0.34 -5.04 0.95
CA ILE A 62 -0.74 -6.34 1.49
C ILE A 62 0.36 -7.37 1.24
N SER A 63 0.96 -7.87 2.31
CA SER A 63 1.97 -8.93 2.31
C SER A 63 1.34 -10.27 2.71
N SER A 64 0.49 -10.84 1.86
CA SER A 64 -0.15 -12.13 2.13
C SER A 64 0.12 -13.14 1.02
N ASP A 65 -0.33 -14.38 1.21
CA ASP A 65 -0.18 -15.43 0.20
C ASP A 65 -0.92 -15.08 -1.09
N LEU A 66 -0.31 -15.46 -2.19
CA LEU A 66 -0.98 -15.49 -3.50
C LEU A 66 -1.70 -16.83 -3.68
N PRO A 67 -2.80 -16.87 -4.42
CA PRO A 67 -3.48 -18.12 -4.75
C PRO A 67 -2.50 -19.15 -5.34
N GLY A 68 -2.44 -20.33 -4.73
CA GLY A 68 -1.57 -21.42 -5.17
C GLY A 68 -0.08 -21.28 -4.79
N VAL A 69 0.34 -20.20 -4.16
CA VAL A 69 1.72 -19.96 -3.72
C VAL A 69 1.76 -19.75 -2.22
N LYS A 70 2.52 -20.58 -1.51
CA LYS A 70 2.74 -20.45 -0.07
C LYS A 70 4.18 -20.02 0.20
N LEU A 71 4.35 -18.90 0.87
CA LEU A 71 5.63 -18.40 1.36
C LEU A 71 5.56 -18.26 2.88
N SER A 72 6.70 -18.40 3.54
CA SER A 72 6.83 -18.04 4.97
C SER A 72 6.53 -16.55 5.18
N SER A 73 6.26 -16.14 6.40
CA SER A 73 6.01 -14.72 6.73
C SER A 73 7.19 -13.86 6.28
N SER A 74 8.40 -14.22 6.64
CA SER A 74 9.62 -13.49 6.28
C SER A 74 9.81 -13.37 4.75
N GLU A 75 9.53 -14.44 4.00
CA GLU A 75 9.63 -14.40 2.54
C GLU A 75 8.58 -13.47 1.90
N ARG A 76 7.34 -13.47 2.42
CA ARG A 76 6.31 -12.53 1.94
C ARG A 76 6.71 -11.08 2.16
N TYR A 77 7.23 -10.76 3.33
CA TYR A 77 7.69 -9.40 3.63
C TYR A 77 8.94 -9.02 2.84
N ALA A 78 9.89 -9.94 2.66
CA ALA A 78 11.05 -9.70 1.81
C ALA A 78 10.65 -9.41 0.36
N ARG A 79 9.71 -10.18 -0.21
CA ARG A 79 9.14 -9.89 -1.54
C ARG A 79 8.44 -8.53 -1.58
N SER A 80 7.71 -8.18 -0.53
CA SER A 80 7.01 -6.90 -0.47
C SER A 80 7.96 -5.71 -0.44
N ARG A 81 9.11 -5.81 0.24
CA ARG A 81 10.16 -4.80 0.19
C ARG A 81 10.64 -4.56 -1.23
N GLU A 82 11.00 -5.62 -1.95
CA GLU A 82 11.45 -5.50 -3.34
C GLU A 82 10.37 -4.86 -4.24
N VAL A 83 9.10 -5.25 -4.06
CA VAL A 83 7.99 -4.62 -4.82
C VAL A 83 7.92 -3.12 -4.54
N ILE A 84 7.94 -2.71 -3.27
CA ILE A 84 7.82 -1.29 -2.90
C ILE A 84 9.01 -0.48 -3.43
N GLU A 85 10.23 -1.01 -3.33
CA GLU A 85 11.41 -0.34 -3.86
C GLU A 85 11.33 -0.15 -5.38
N ILE A 86 10.87 -1.18 -6.11
CA ILE A 86 10.67 -1.09 -7.56
C ILE A 86 9.56 -0.08 -7.90
N LEU A 87 8.47 -0.03 -7.12
CA LEU A 87 7.43 0.99 -7.30
C LEU A 87 8.01 2.41 -7.15
N LYS A 88 8.78 2.64 -6.09
CA LYS A 88 9.41 3.95 -5.85
C LYS A 88 10.38 4.34 -6.96
N GLN A 89 11.25 3.42 -7.41
CA GLN A 89 12.13 3.65 -8.57
C GLN A 89 11.31 3.96 -9.83
N SER A 90 10.25 3.19 -10.09
CA SER A 90 9.37 3.39 -11.25
C SER A 90 8.74 4.79 -11.29
N TRP A 91 8.40 5.33 -10.13
CA TRP A 91 7.72 6.63 -10.02
C TRP A 91 8.65 7.83 -10.02
N THR A 92 9.91 7.64 -9.58
CA THR A 92 10.83 8.76 -9.32
C THR A 92 12.07 8.80 -10.23
N GLN A 93 12.37 7.69 -10.92
CA GLN A 93 13.59 7.56 -11.72
C GLN A 93 13.24 7.29 -13.20
N ASP A 94 14.21 7.49 -14.09
CA ASP A 94 14.07 7.19 -15.53
C ASP A 94 14.36 5.73 -15.86
N ARG A 95 15.04 5.02 -14.95
CA ARG A 95 15.36 3.59 -15.07
C ARG A 95 15.14 2.87 -13.76
N ILE A 96 14.77 1.59 -13.88
CA ILE A 96 14.82 0.62 -12.79
C ILE A 96 16.11 -0.17 -12.97
N GLU A 97 16.96 -0.15 -11.97
CA GLU A 97 18.12 -1.03 -11.82
C GLU A 97 17.95 -1.74 -10.47
N PHE A 98 17.49 -2.98 -10.53
CA PHE A 98 17.14 -3.73 -9.34
C PHE A 98 17.66 -5.17 -9.40
N ASN A 99 18.37 -5.61 -8.38
CA ASN A 99 18.92 -6.96 -8.29
C ASN A 99 18.59 -7.56 -6.93
N GLY A 100 17.36 -8.04 -6.79
CA GLY A 100 16.84 -8.68 -5.58
C GLY A 100 16.75 -10.19 -5.69
N LYS A 101 16.22 -10.81 -4.63
CA LYS A 101 15.95 -12.26 -4.57
C LYS A 101 14.77 -12.66 -5.47
N TYR A 102 13.72 -11.84 -5.52
CA TYR A 102 12.47 -12.11 -6.23
C TYR A 102 12.40 -11.44 -7.59
N TYR A 103 13.07 -10.30 -7.75
CA TYR A 103 13.07 -9.54 -8.99
C TYR A 103 14.46 -9.12 -9.39
N GLN A 104 14.78 -9.27 -10.68
CA GLN A 104 16.00 -8.80 -11.29
C GLN A 104 15.62 -8.00 -12.54
N LEU A 105 15.80 -6.69 -12.52
CA LEU A 105 15.27 -5.76 -13.51
C LEU A 105 16.32 -4.73 -13.91
N SER A 106 16.45 -4.51 -15.20
CA SER A 106 17.21 -3.40 -15.80
C SER A 106 16.43 -2.90 -17.01
N LEU A 107 15.64 -1.84 -16.83
CA LEU A 107 14.77 -1.30 -17.89
C LEU A 107 14.46 0.18 -17.66
N SER A 108 14.06 0.87 -18.73
CA SER A 108 13.52 2.22 -18.61
C SER A 108 12.16 2.19 -17.94
N THR A 109 11.86 3.18 -17.12
CA THR A 109 10.54 3.33 -16.49
C THR A 109 9.51 3.82 -17.48
N ASP A 110 8.23 3.65 -17.15
CA ASP A 110 7.13 4.28 -17.89
C ASP A 110 7.30 5.81 -17.81
N PRO A 111 7.15 6.55 -18.93
CA PRO A 111 7.24 7.99 -18.94
C PRO A 111 6.09 8.66 -18.18
N VAL A 112 4.96 7.97 -18.03
CA VAL A 112 3.81 8.48 -17.26
C VAL A 112 4.02 8.21 -15.79
N LYS A 113 4.52 9.21 -15.08
CA LYS A 113 4.66 9.17 -13.62
C LYS A 113 3.31 9.40 -12.93
N PRO A 114 3.16 9.11 -11.63
CA PRO A 114 1.94 9.41 -10.90
C PRO A 114 1.53 10.87 -11.00
N TYR A 115 0.23 11.14 -10.86
CA TYR A 115 -0.30 12.51 -10.74
C TYR A 115 0.25 13.21 -9.49
N GLN A 116 0.40 12.46 -8.40
CA GLN A 116 1.02 12.93 -7.15
C GLN A 116 2.54 12.95 -7.30
N GLN A 117 3.12 14.15 -7.44
CA GLN A 117 4.53 14.34 -7.81
C GLN A 117 5.55 14.08 -6.68
N ASN A 118 5.11 13.96 -5.44
CA ASN A 118 5.99 13.79 -4.27
C ASN A 118 6.33 12.30 -4.01
N GLY A 119 6.79 11.59 -5.03
CA GLY A 119 7.17 10.18 -4.91
C GLY A 119 6.03 9.18 -5.17
N GLY A 120 4.86 9.67 -5.61
CA GLY A 120 3.69 8.86 -5.92
C GLY A 120 2.63 8.84 -4.81
N PRO A 121 1.60 7.99 -4.94
CA PRO A 121 0.57 7.82 -3.92
C PRO A 121 1.12 7.35 -2.58
N LEU A 122 0.60 7.87 -1.47
CA LEU A 122 1.00 7.44 -0.13
C LEU A 122 0.79 5.94 0.05
N LEU A 123 1.78 5.29 0.66
CA LEU A 123 1.76 3.88 0.99
C LEU A 123 1.32 3.68 2.42
N TYR A 124 0.24 2.94 2.60
CA TYR A 124 -0.31 2.53 3.88
C TYR A 124 0.07 1.08 4.15
N PHE A 125 0.27 0.76 5.40
CA PHE A 125 0.44 -0.63 5.84
C PHE A 125 -0.27 -0.85 7.17
N GLY A 126 -0.98 -1.99 7.30
CA GLY A 126 -1.66 -2.41 8.53
C GLY A 126 -1.29 -3.83 8.88
N GLY A 127 -0.59 -4.03 9.99
CA GLY A 127 -0.20 -5.33 10.51
C GLY A 127 0.59 -5.19 11.79
N TYR A 128 0.61 -6.25 12.60
CA TYR A 128 1.22 -6.26 13.93
C TYR A 128 2.39 -7.23 14.07
N SER A 129 2.72 -7.98 13.00
CA SER A 129 3.89 -8.85 13.03
C SER A 129 5.18 -8.02 13.00
N PRO A 130 6.25 -8.45 13.69
CA PRO A 130 7.52 -7.71 13.69
C PRO A 130 8.01 -7.37 12.28
N ASP A 131 8.05 -8.35 11.37
CA ASP A 131 8.46 -8.14 9.97
C ASP A 131 7.59 -7.10 9.24
N GLY A 132 6.29 -7.04 9.59
CA GLY A 132 5.36 -6.09 8.98
C GLY A 132 5.54 -4.68 9.52
N VAL A 133 5.77 -4.55 10.82
CA VAL A 133 6.06 -3.25 11.45
C VAL A 133 7.37 -2.69 10.92
N ASP A 134 8.41 -3.54 10.75
CA ASP A 134 9.69 -3.15 10.14
C ASP A 134 9.52 -2.71 8.69
N LEU A 135 8.75 -3.46 7.89
CA LEU A 135 8.42 -3.06 6.51
C LEU A 135 7.76 -1.68 6.45
N CYS A 136 6.81 -1.42 7.38
CA CYS A 136 6.12 -0.13 7.44
C CYS A 136 7.09 1.00 7.81
N ALA A 137 7.88 0.81 8.84
CA ALA A 137 8.86 1.79 9.29
C ALA A 137 9.86 2.16 8.19
N GLU A 138 10.33 1.16 7.44
CA GLU A 138 11.32 1.34 6.38
C GLU A 138 10.72 1.96 5.10
N HIS A 139 9.48 1.62 4.74
CA HIS A 139 9.00 1.88 3.39
C HIS A 139 7.66 2.60 3.30
N CYS A 140 6.77 2.52 4.29
CA CYS A 140 5.43 3.08 4.17
C CYS A 140 5.30 4.45 4.81
N ASP A 141 4.27 5.19 4.42
CA ASP A 141 4.06 6.57 4.87
C ASP A 141 3.06 6.64 6.02
N VAL A 142 2.14 5.67 6.09
CA VAL A 142 1.09 5.62 7.11
C VAL A 142 0.97 4.22 7.71
N TYR A 143 1.09 4.13 9.03
CA TYR A 143 0.79 2.93 9.80
C TYR A 143 -0.71 2.89 10.15
N LEU A 144 -1.43 1.92 9.59
CA LEU A 144 -2.87 1.80 9.72
C LEU A 144 -3.22 0.83 10.85
N MET A 145 -3.80 1.35 11.94
CA MET A 145 -4.15 0.60 13.12
C MET A 145 -5.64 0.25 13.17
N TRP A 146 -5.97 -0.83 13.88
CA TRP A 146 -7.33 -1.15 14.27
C TRP A 146 -7.71 -0.41 15.55
N PRO A 147 -9.01 -0.19 15.82
CA PRO A 147 -9.46 0.38 17.09
C PRO A 147 -9.05 -0.52 18.25
N GLU A 148 -8.39 0.07 19.22
CA GLU A 148 -7.89 -0.55 20.42
C GLU A 148 -8.02 0.44 21.58
N THR A 149 -7.62 0.05 22.80
CA THR A 149 -7.53 0.98 23.92
C THR A 149 -6.50 2.07 23.65
N GLU A 150 -6.72 3.28 24.17
CA GLU A 150 -5.83 4.41 24.01
C GLU A 150 -4.37 4.08 24.39
N GLN A 151 -4.19 3.40 25.52
CA GLN A 151 -2.88 2.97 25.99
C GLN A 151 -2.17 2.02 24.97
N LYS A 152 -2.92 1.11 24.36
CA LYS A 152 -2.36 0.17 23.37
C LYS A 152 -2.03 0.88 22.06
N LEU A 153 -2.90 1.81 21.62
CA LEU A 153 -2.62 2.63 20.44
C LEU A 153 -1.38 3.49 20.65
N GLN A 154 -1.21 4.10 21.83
CA GLN A 154 -0.02 4.87 22.15
C GLN A 154 1.24 4.00 22.07
N GLY A 155 1.23 2.79 22.65
CA GLY A 155 2.35 1.88 22.58
C GLY A 155 2.71 1.45 21.14
N LEU A 156 1.72 1.26 20.27
CA LEU A 156 1.95 0.97 18.85
C LEU A 156 2.56 2.17 18.11
N MET A 157 2.11 3.38 18.40
CA MET A 157 2.65 4.59 17.80
C MET A 157 4.10 4.83 18.25
N ASP A 158 4.39 4.62 19.53
CA ASP A 158 5.74 4.78 20.08
C ASP A 158 6.71 3.76 19.47
N ASP A 159 6.32 2.48 19.37
CA ASP A 159 7.13 1.43 18.72
C ASP A 159 7.40 1.76 17.25
N MET A 160 6.37 2.16 16.49
CA MET A 160 6.52 2.55 15.09
C MET A 160 7.43 3.77 14.94
N THR A 161 7.27 4.79 15.78
CA THR A 161 8.10 6.00 15.75
C THR A 161 9.57 5.67 16.01
N ASN A 162 9.84 4.81 17.00
CA ASN A 162 11.21 4.37 17.30
C ASN A 162 11.83 3.63 16.13
N ARG A 163 11.13 2.65 15.53
CA ARG A 163 11.63 1.91 14.37
C ARG A 163 11.83 2.79 13.13
N ALA A 164 10.91 3.71 12.87
CA ALA A 164 11.03 4.64 11.74
C ALA A 164 12.23 5.58 11.87
N SER A 165 12.60 5.93 13.11
CA SER A 165 13.77 6.77 13.39
C SER A 165 15.09 6.11 12.97
N ASP A 166 15.19 4.78 13.02
CA ASP A 166 16.37 4.03 12.55
C ASP A 166 16.59 4.17 11.03
N PHE A 167 15.53 4.53 10.31
CA PHE A 167 15.55 4.80 8.86
C PHE A 167 15.48 6.30 8.52
N GLU A 168 15.64 7.18 9.51
CA GLU A 168 15.50 8.63 9.36
C GLU A 168 14.14 9.04 8.74
N ARG A 169 13.07 8.33 9.09
CA ARG A 169 11.74 8.53 8.54
C ARG A 169 10.73 8.96 9.60
N LEU A 170 9.70 9.67 9.12
CA LEU A 170 8.49 9.96 9.87
C LEU A 170 7.33 9.15 9.26
N VAL A 171 6.65 8.38 10.09
CA VAL A 171 5.46 7.61 9.70
C VAL A 171 4.23 8.26 10.34
N GLN A 172 3.21 8.51 9.54
CA GLN A 172 1.92 8.99 10.00
C GLN A 172 1.07 7.84 10.54
N PHE A 173 0.03 8.15 11.29
CA PHE A 173 -0.85 7.15 11.89
C PHE A 173 -2.27 7.28 11.35
N GLY A 174 -2.86 6.14 11.00
CA GLY A 174 -4.24 6.02 10.56
C GLY A 174 -5.02 5.05 11.45
N LEU A 175 -6.29 5.33 11.68
CA LEU A 175 -7.20 4.43 12.39
C LEU A 175 -8.23 3.90 11.41
N ARG A 176 -8.31 2.57 11.28
CA ARG A 176 -9.32 1.90 10.47
C ARG A 176 -10.56 1.66 11.31
N VAL A 177 -11.66 2.31 10.95
CA VAL A 177 -12.95 2.13 11.61
C VAL A 177 -13.98 1.53 10.67
N HIS A 178 -14.91 0.77 11.22
CA HIS A 178 -16.11 0.34 10.52
C HIS A 178 -17.24 1.28 10.89
N VAL A 179 -17.87 1.87 9.88
CA VAL A 179 -19.00 2.79 10.06
C VAL A 179 -20.24 2.11 9.54
N ILE A 180 -21.25 2.02 10.40
CA ILE A 180 -22.60 1.51 10.06
C ILE A 180 -23.54 2.70 10.17
N VAL A 181 -24.07 3.12 9.03
CA VAL A 181 -25.04 4.23 8.98
C VAL A 181 -26.44 3.65 8.95
N ARG A 182 -27.31 4.15 9.83
CA ARG A 182 -28.72 3.82 9.93
C ARG A 182 -29.55 5.09 10.10
N GLU A 183 -30.82 5.03 9.77
CA GLU A 183 -31.71 6.17 9.97
C GLU A 183 -32.03 6.40 11.47
N THR A 184 -32.06 5.30 12.23
CA THR A 184 -32.30 5.35 13.67
C THR A 184 -31.36 4.42 14.44
N GLU A 185 -31.18 4.67 15.75
CA GLU A 185 -30.38 3.80 16.64
C GLU A 185 -30.97 2.40 16.82
N LYS A 186 -32.25 2.19 16.44
CA LYS A 186 -32.94 0.89 16.61
C LYS A 186 -32.79 -0.04 15.41
N GLU A 187 -32.23 0.44 14.31
CA GLU A 187 -31.93 -0.33 13.10
C GLU A 187 -30.49 -0.88 13.13
#